data_30876cdbbdfefb35091c8d2acc2b0721
#
_entry.id   30876cdbbdfefb35091c8d2acc2b0721
#
_cell.length_a   1.000
_cell.length_b   1.000
_cell.length_c   1.000
_cell.angle_alpha   90.00
_cell.angle_beta   90.00
_cell.angle_gamma   90.00
#
_symmetry.space_group_name_H-M   'P 1'
#
loop_
_entity.id
_entity.type
_entity.pdbx_description
1 polymer ?
#
loop_
_entity_poly.entity_id
_entity_poly.type
_entity_poly.pdbx_seq_one_letter_code
_entity_poly.pdbx_strand_id
1 'polypeptide(L)'
;YTFDMYEDRNNNFAFDAADYPNELDVDTTSLYNIYSPFELGLGFTYNFNEFLYAFSEYQSFKDFGNNINTNSIFKDKINNHHQFSMGFLRFGNPNSNSWQDQLILRFGINRTKYQYYLSQSNVIENSISFGFGFKFGLIGNQIDFSYRFGNREGLNQKETIQNLNISISLGDIWFLKRRN
;
A
#
# COMPACT_ATOMS: atom_id res chain seq x y z
N TYR A 1 7.32 -2.54 23.68
CA TYR A 1 7.40 -3.97 23.34
C TYR A 1 8.41 -4.62 24.27
N THR A 2 8.05 -5.77 24.82
CA THR A 2 8.93 -6.60 25.66
C THR A 2 9.22 -7.87 24.88
N PHE A 3 10.48 -8.22 24.75
CA PHE A 3 10.93 -9.42 24.10
C PHE A 3 11.64 -10.32 25.12
N ASP A 4 11.17 -11.53 25.24
CA ASP A 4 11.84 -12.56 26.02
C ASP A 4 12.59 -13.46 25.06
N MET A 5 13.91 -13.59 25.22
CA MET A 5 14.72 -14.51 24.42
C MET A 5 14.99 -15.77 25.25
N TYR A 6 14.75 -16.89 24.62
CA TYR A 6 15.01 -18.22 25.19
C TYR A 6 16.15 -18.86 24.41
N GLU A 7 17.00 -19.57 25.12
CA GLU A 7 18.12 -20.33 24.57
C GLU A 7 17.89 -21.82 24.83
N ASP A 8 17.99 -22.65 23.78
CA ASP A 8 17.98 -24.13 23.94
C ASP A 8 19.27 -24.55 24.64
N ARG A 9 19.25 -24.67 25.97
CA ARG A 9 20.41 -24.91 26.81
C ARG A 9 20.88 -26.35 26.80
N ASN A 10 20.00 -27.28 26.44
CA ASN A 10 20.32 -28.69 26.39
C ASN A 10 20.49 -29.24 24.98
N ASN A 11 20.34 -28.39 23.94
CA ASN A 11 20.50 -28.73 22.53
C ASN A 11 19.63 -29.89 22.05
N ASN A 12 18.44 -30.03 22.60
CA ASN A 12 17.53 -31.10 22.22
C ASN A 12 16.50 -30.70 21.15
N PHE A 13 16.51 -29.44 20.73
CA PHE A 13 15.59 -28.83 19.78
C PHE A 13 14.11 -28.89 20.21
N ALA A 14 13.85 -29.09 21.50
CA ALA A 14 12.52 -29.04 22.08
C ALA A 14 12.46 -27.99 23.19
N PHE A 15 11.40 -27.23 23.22
CA PHE A 15 11.19 -26.23 24.27
C PHE A 15 10.73 -26.94 25.56
N ASP A 16 11.57 -26.99 26.55
CA ASP A 16 11.32 -27.69 27.83
C ASP A 16 11.67 -26.83 29.06
N ALA A 17 11.56 -27.42 30.26
CA ALA A 17 11.81 -26.73 31.50
C ALA A 17 13.27 -26.27 31.70
N ALA A 18 14.24 -26.86 30.97
CA ALA A 18 15.64 -26.46 31.02
C ALA A 18 15.88 -25.14 30.24
N ASP A 19 15.03 -24.84 29.29
CA ASP A 19 15.12 -23.65 28.44
C ASP A 19 14.47 -22.42 29.08
N TYR A 20 13.69 -22.61 30.17
CA TYR A 20 13.17 -21.48 30.92
C TYR A 20 14.33 -20.73 31.58
N PRO A 21 14.48 -19.43 31.31
CA PRO A 21 15.48 -18.62 31.98
C PRO A 21 15.18 -18.60 33.48
N ASN A 22 16.20 -18.77 34.28
CA ASN A 22 16.08 -18.41 35.70
C ASN A 22 15.81 -16.90 35.78
N GLU A 23 15.06 -16.45 36.79
CA GLU A 23 14.68 -15.03 36.97
C GLU A 23 15.85 -14.05 36.87
N LEU A 24 17.09 -14.54 37.06
CA LEU A 24 18.33 -13.75 37.02
C LEU A 24 18.93 -13.64 35.58
N ASP A 25 18.48 -14.47 34.64
CA ASP A 25 19.05 -14.54 33.28
C ASP A 25 18.14 -13.93 32.21
N VAL A 26 17.00 -13.36 32.58
CA VAL A 26 16.09 -12.72 31.64
C VAL A 26 16.63 -11.33 31.30
N ASP A 27 17.23 -11.22 30.12
CA ASP A 27 17.64 -9.92 29.58
C ASP A 27 16.42 -9.25 28.91
N THR A 28 15.66 -8.53 29.73
CA THR A 28 14.47 -7.82 29.26
C THR A 28 14.85 -6.44 28.79
N THR A 29 14.75 -6.19 27.48
CA THR A 29 14.99 -4.86 26.91
C THR A 29 13.65 -4.17 26.62
N SER A 30 13.38 -3.09 27.33
CA SER A 30 12.22 -2.24 27.06
C SER A 30 12.58 -1.15 26.04
N LEU A 31 11.88 -1.14 24.93
CA LEU A 31 12.08 -0.19 23.84
C LEU A 31 10.94 0.84 23.84
N TYR A 32 11.27 2.11 24.07
CA TYR A 32 10.32 3.22 24.08
C TYR A 32 10.48 4.11 22.85
N ASN A 33 9.35 4.61 22.31
CA ASN A 33 9.33 5.56 21.19
C ASN A 33 10.09 5.07 19.92
N ILE A 34 10.02 3.78 19.64
CA ILE A 34 10.65 3.18 18.45
C ILE A 34 10.02 3.72 17.18
N TYR A 35 8.72 3.99 17.22
CA TYR A 35 7.92 4.42 16.11
C TYR A 35 7.04 5.59 16.50
N SER A 36 7.28 6.75 15.91
CA SER A 36 6.52 7.98 16.14
C SER A 36 6.27 8.67 14.79
N PRO A 37 5.31 8.16 13.99
CA PRO A 37 5.07 8.65 12.65
C PRO A 37 4.34 9.99 12.67
N PHE A 38 4.71 10.82 11.72
CA PHE A 38 3.94 11.97 11.28
C PHE A 38 3.57 11.78 9.82
N GLU A 39 2.28 11.88 9.51
CA GLU A 39 1.76 11.75 8.16
C GLU A 39 1.04 13.03 7.75
N LEU A 40 1.35 13.50 6.56
CA LEU A 40 0.67 14.62 5.91
C LEU A 40 0.19 14.19 4.54
N GLY A 41 -1.11 14.32 4.28
CA GLY A 41 -1.73 14.09 2.98
C GLY A 41 -2.42 15.35 2.48
N LEU A 42 -2.18 15.69 1.22
CA LEU A 42 -2.84 16.77 0.52
C LEU A 42 -3.36 16.23 -0.80
N GLY A 43 -4.66 16.39 -1.06
CA GLY A 43 -5.30 15.94 -2.29
C GLY A 43 -6.10 17.06 -2.95
N PHE A 44 -6.09 17.05 -4.27
CA PHE A 44 -6.85 17.95 -5.10
C PHE A 44 -7.57 17.17 -6.20
N THR A 45 -8.86 17.43 -6.38
CA THR A 45 -9.67 16.86 -7.45
C THR A 45 -10.35 17.96 -8.22
N TYR A 46 -10.26 17.89 -9.55
CA TYR A 46 -10.92 18.82 -10.46
C TYR A 46 -11.88 18.07 -11.38
N ASN A 47 -13.11 18.55 -11.44
CA ASN A 47 -14.16 17.98 -12.26
C ASN A 47 -14.29 18.80 -13.55
N PHE A 48 -13.95 18.20 -14.69
CA PHE A 48 -14.16 18.85 -16.00
C PHE A 48 -15.62 18.80 -16.41
N ASN A 49 -16.28 17.69 -16.10
CA ASN A 49 -17.71 17.46 -16.29
C ASN A 49 -18.19 16.32 -15.36
N GLU A 50 -19.44 15.90 -15.49
CA GLU A 50 -20.03 14.83 -14.66
C GLU A 50 -19.29 13.49 -14.73
N PHE A 51 -18.52 13.25 -15.78
CA PHE A 51 -17.87 11.97 -16.01
C PHE A 51 -16.35 12.01 -16.04
N LEU A 52 -15.73 13.20 -16.15
CA LEU A 52 -14.28 13.33 -16.30
C LEU A 52 -13.68 14.13 -15.14
N TYR A 53 -12.74 13.51 -14.45
CA TYR A 53 -12.06 14.04 -13.28
C TYR A 53 -10.54 13.97 -13.46
N ALA A 54 -9.85 14.99 -12.98
CA ALA A 54 -8.43 14.93 -12.71
C ALA A 54 -8.20 14.95 -11.20
N PHE A 55 -7.21 14.22 -10.74
CA PHE A 55 -6.80 14.22 -9.33
C PHE A 55 -5.30 14.35 -9.21
N SER A 56 -4.86 14.93 -8.11
CA SER A 56 -3.47 15.00 -7.70
C SER A 56 -3.42 14.85 -6.21
N GLU A 57 -2.47 14.07 -5.72
CA GLU A 57 -2.29 13.76 -4.32
C GLU A 57 -0.81 13.77 -3.96
N TYR A 58 -0.50 14.37 -2.82
CA TYR A 58 0.82 14.33 -2.21
C TYR A 58 0.69 13.76 -0.81
N GLN A 59 1.49 12.75 -0.51
CA GLN A 59 1.61 12.15 0.81
C GLN A 59 3.05 12.25 1.30
N SER A 60 3.21 12.59 2.56
CA SER A 60 4.50 12.62 3.23
C SER A 60 4.39 11.91 4.56
N PHE A 61 5.31 11.02 4.79
CA PHE A 61 5.45 10.27 6.03
C PHE A 61 6.85 10.49 6.56
N LYS A 62 6.99 10.75 7.86
CA LYS A 62 8.27 10.85 8.54
C LYS A 62 8.17 10.22 9.92
N ASP A 63 9.08 9.32 10.23
CA ASP A 63 9.20 8.74 11.54
C ASP A 63 10.21 9.53 12.39
N PHE A 64 9.76 10.01 13.54
CA PHE A 64 10.56 10.69 14.54
C PHE A 64 10.93 9.78 15.72
N GLY A 65 10.70 8.47 15.59
CA GLY A 65 11.06 7.52 16.65
C GLY A 65 12.54 7.55 17.01
N ASN A 66 12.86 7.10 18.20
CA ASN A 66 14.23 7.05 18.69
C ASN A 66 15.09 6.15 17.82
N ASN A 67 16.30 6.64 17.54
CA ASN A 67 17.33 5.92 16.81
C ASN A 67 17.93 4.85 17.71
N ILE A 68 17.34 3.66 17.74
CA ILE A 68 17.89 2.57 18.49
C ILE A 68 18.94 1.89 17.63
N ASN A 69 20.18 1.91 18.08
CA ASN A 69 21.28 1.08 17.56
C ASN A 69 21.06 -0.39 17.87
N THR A 70 19.83 -0.88 17.73
CA THR A 70 19.50 -2.28 17.94
C THR A 70 19.85 -3.06 16.70
N ASN A 71 20.87 -3.87 16.86
CA ASN A 71 21.31 -4.84 15.87
C ASN A 71 20.12 -5.63 15.33
N SER A 72 19.90 -5.54 14.04
CA SER A 72 19.20 -6.48 13.17
C SER A 72 17.69 -6.43 13.02
N ILE A 73 16.86 -6.20 14.02
CA ILE A 73 15.39 -6.39 13.90
C ILE A 73 14.70 -5.32 13.05
N PHE A 74 15.25 -4.09 13.00
CA PHE A 74 14.63 -2.94 12.29
C PHE A 74 15.50 -2.39 11.14
N LYS A 75 16.37 -3.22 10.55
CA LYS A 75 17.29 -2.77 9.49
C LYS A 75 16.57 -2.15 8.29
N ASP A 76 15.40 -2.64 7.98
CA ASP A 76 14.65 -2.25 6.78
C ASP A 76 13.53 -1.24 7.08
N LYS A 77 13.59 -0.58 8.23
CA LYS A 77 12.61 0.44 8.58
C LYS A 77 12.68 1.65 7.66
N ILE A 78 11.53 2.03 7.11
CA ILE A 78 11.40 3.26 6.33
C ILE A 78 11.32 4.44 7.30
N ASN A 79 12.28 5.36 7.17
CA ASN A 79 12.33 6.58 7.98
C ASN A 79 11.53 7.72 7.34
N ASN A 80 11.56 7.81 6.04
CA ASN A 80 10.95 8.88 5.29
C ASN A 80 10.30 8.33 4.02
N HIS A 81 9.11 8.82 3.70
CA HIS A 81 8.39 8.44 2.51
C HIS A 81 7.68 9.66 1.94
N HIS A 82 7.88 9.93 0.68
CA HIS A 82 7.19 10.97 -0.05
C HIS A 82 6.58 10.36 -1.30
N GLN A 83 5.29 10.55 -1.49
CA GLN A 83 4.57 10.07 -2.65
C GLN A 83 3.84 11.22 -3.31
N PHE A 84 3.97 11.29 -4.62
CA PHE A 84 3.21 12.17 -5.48
C PHE A 84 2.47 11.34 -6.51
N SER A 85 1.16 11.51 -6.60
CA SER A 85 0.30 10.83 -7.55
C SER A 85 -0.55 11.84 -8.31
N MET A 86 -0.75 11.61 -9.59
CA MET A 86 -1.71 12.36 -10.38
C MET A 86 -2.34 11.48 -11.44
N GLY A 87 -3.55 11.82 -11.86
CA GLY A 87 -4.22 11.04 -12.87
C GLY A 87 -5.54 11.62 -13.34
N PHE A 88 -6.11 10.87 -14.28
CA PHE A 88 -7.42 11.16 -14.86
C PHE A 88 -8.32 9.93 -14.68
N LEU A 89 -9.58 10.20 -14.44
CA LEU A 89 -10.63 9.22 -14.30
C LEU A 89 -11.83 9.66 -15.11
N ARG A 90 -12.25 8.82 -16.06
CA ARG A 90 -13.53 8.95 -16.75
C ARG A 90 -14.46 7.86 -16.24
N PHE A 91 -15.58 8.26 -15.67
CA PHE A 91 -16.67 7.35 -15.33
C PHE A 91 -17.52 7.07 -16.57
N GLY A 92 -18.02 5.85 -16.68
CA GLY A 92 -19.00 5.51 -17.71
C GLY A 92 -20.38 6.13 -17.40
N ASN A 93 -21.07 6.58 -18.45
CA ASN A 93 -22.45 7.01 -18.36
C ASN A 93 -23.39 5.79 -18.35
N PRO A 94 -24.02 5.44 -17.22
CA PRO A 94 -24.87 4.24 -17.13
C PRO A 94 -26.18 4.37 -17.94
N ASN A 95 -26.56 5.58 -18.30
CA ASN A 95 -27.80 5.88 -19.03
C ASN A 95 -27.62 5.90 -20.55
N SER A 96 -26.38 5.75 -21.03
CA SER A 96 -26.10 5.70 -22.46
C SER A 96 -26.34 4.31 -23.04
N ASN A 97 -26.94 4.25 -24.23
CA ASN A 97 -27.07 3.01 -24.99
C ASN A 97 -25.77 2.64 -25.75
N SER A 98 -24.80 3.54 -25.79
CA SER A 98 -23.51 3.32 -26.43
C SER A 98 -22.56 2.63 -25.46
N TRP A 99 -21.99 1.50 -25.83
CA TRP A 99 -21.00 0.79 -25.02
C TRP A 99 -19.75 1.64 -24.73
N GLN A 100 -19.37 2.54 -25.66
CA GLN A 100 -18.23 3.43 -25.50
C GLN A 100 -18.43 4.45 -24.36
N ASP A 101 -19.67 4.86 -24.15
CA ASP A 101 -20.00 5.77 -23.07
C ASP A 101 -20.07 5.08 -21.72
N GLN A 102 -20.26 3.77 -21.69
CA GLN A 102 -20.27 2.97 -20.46
C GLN A 102 -18.86 2.60 -19.98
N LEU A 103 -17.82 2.85 -20.79
CA LEU A 103 -16.45 2.57 -20.42
C LEU A 103 -15.95 3.52 -19.32
N ILE A 104 -15.35 2.92 -18.31
CA ILE A 104 -14.57 3.61 -17.29
C ILE A 104 -13.11 3.58 -17.72
N LEU A 105 -12.46 4.74 -17.79
CA LEU A 105 -11.06 4.83 -18.15
C LEU A 105 -10.28 5.50 -17.02
N ARG A 106 -9.11 4.94 -16.72
CA ARG A 106 -8.23 5.43 -15.66
C ARG A 106 -6.81 5.56 -16.21
N PHE A 107 -6.19 6.67 -15.91
CA PHE A 107 -4.78 6.89 -16.20
C PHE A 107 -4.14 7.56 -15.00
N GLY A 108 -2.94 7.12 -14.62
CA GLY A 108 -2.24 7.69 -13.49
C GLY A 108 -0.73 7.58 -13.63
N ILE A 109 -0.06 8.54 -13.02
CA ILE A 109 1.38 8.50 -12.79
C ILE A 109 1.62 8.62 -11.29
N ASN A 110 2.63 7.91 -10.82
CA ASN A 110 3.02 7.92 -9.41
C ASN A 110 4.53 8.00 -9.32
N ARG A 111 5.00 8.82 -8.38
CA ARG A 111 6.40 8.89 -7.98
C ARG A 111 6.49 8.77 -6.48
N THR A 112 7.23 7.78 -6.01
CA THR A 112 7.46 7.53 -4.59
C THR A 112 8.93 7.56 -4.29
N LYS A 113 9.31 8.24 -3.20
CA LYS A 113 10.67 8.28 -2.68
C LYS A 113 10.65 7.71 -1.27
N TYR A 114 11.40 6.65 -1.05
CA TYR A 114 11.63 6.03 0.26
C TYR A 114 13.02 6.34 0.74
N GLN A 115 13.18 6.55 2.02
CA GLN A 115 14.49 6.65 2.68
C GLN A 115 14.51 5.62 3.81
N TYR A 116 15.44 4.68 3.73
CA TYR A 116 15.63 3.67 4.76
C TYR A 116 16.55 4.18 5.87
N TYR A 117 16.25 3.75 7.09
CA TYR A 117 16.92 4.24 8.30
C TYR A 117 18.42 3.98 8.33
N LEU A 118 18.85 2.73 8.10
CA LEU A 118 20.25 2.35 8.25
C LEU A 118 21.15 2.75 7.10
N SER A 119 20.67 2.65 5.87
CA SER A 119 21.48 2.93 4.69
C SER A 119 21.51 4.39 4.33
N GLN A 120 20.61 5.21 4.89
CA GLN A 120 20.32 6.58 4.42
C GLN A 120 20.12 6.65 2.90
N SER A 121 19.98 5.50 2.27
CA SER A 121 19.84 5.37 0.83
C SER A 121 18.43 5.73 0.42
N ASN A 122 18.35 6.47 -0.67
CA ASN A 122 17.07 6.79 -1.27
C ASN A 122 16.72 5.71 -2.30
N VAL A 123 15.49 5.24 -2.25
CA VAL A 123 14.88 4.40 -3.27
C VAL A 123 13.79 5.22 -3.94
N ILE A 124 13.86 5.35 -5.23
CA ILE A 124 12.88 6.11 -6.03
C ILE A 124 12.14 5.14 -6.92
N GLU A 125 10.81 5.18 -6.83
CA GLU A 125 9.92 4.42 -7.69
C GLU A 125 9.10 5.38 -8.54
N ASN A 126 9.14 5.19 -9.86
CA ASN A 126 8.30 5.90 -10.81
C ASN A 126 7.42 4.88 -11.52
N SER A 127 6.13 5.14 -11.62
CA SER A 127 5.21 4.24 -12.28
C SER A 127 4.11 4.96 -13.03
N ILE A 128 3.65 4.34 -14.09
CA ILE A 128 2.51 4.73 -14.90
C ILE A 128 1.47 3.63 -14.78
N SER A 129 0.22 3.98 -14.66
CA SER A 129 -0.89 3.04 -14.61
C SER A 129 -1.97 3.44 -15.60
N PHE A 130 -2.58 2.45 -16.21
CA PHE A 130 -3.79 2.63 -16.96
C PHE A 130 -4.78 1.52 -16.62
N GLY A 131 -6.05 1.85 -16.74
CA GLY A 131 -7.11 0.90 -16.46
C GLY A 131 -8.35 1.20 -17.28
N PHE A 132 -9.10 0.17 -17.53
CA PHE A 132 -10.43 0.29 -18.11
C PHE A 132 -11.40 -0.62 -17.35
N GLY A 133 -12.63 -0.14 -17.25
CA GLY A 133 -13.72 -0.89 -16.65
C GLY A 133 -14.95 -0.83 -17.52
N PHE A 134 -15.77 -1.84 -17.41
CA PHE A 134 -17.03 -1.93 -18.13
C PHE A 134 -18.14 -2.33 -17.16
N LYS A 135 -19.21 -1.52 -17.15
CA LYS A 135 -20.43 -1.83 -16.39
C LYS A 135 -21.38 -2.61 -17.26
N PHE A 136 -21.97 -3.67 -16.72
CA PHE A 136 -22.92 -4.50 -17.43
C PHE A 136 -24.10 -4.87 -16.54
N GLY A 137 -25.25 -5.12 -17.19
CA GLY A 137 -26.48 -5.42 -16.46
C GLY A 137 -27.09 -4.23 -15.73
N LEU A 138 -28.20 -4.50 -15.04
CA LEU A 138 -29.03 -3.46 -14.40
C LEU A 138 -28.57 -3.07 -12.99
N ILE A 139 -27.63 -3.81 -12.37
CA ILE A 139 -27.38 -3.77 -10.93
C ILE A 139 -25.88 -3.54 -10.64
N GLY A 140 -25.25 -2.67 -11.39
CA GLY A 140 -23.90 -2.25 -11.00
C GLY A 140 -22.80 -3.31 -11.14
N ASN A 141 -23.05 -4.37 -11.92
CA ASN A 141 -22.00 -5.32 -12.27
C ASN A 141 -20.91 -4.62 -13.06
N GLN A 142 -19.66 -4.92 -12.73
CA GLN A 142 -18.52 -4.26 -13.34
C GLN A 142 -17.35 -5.24 -13.49
N ILE A 143 -16.68 -5.17 -14.60
CA ILE A 143 -15.37 -5.80 -14.79
C ILE A 143 -14.34 -4.70 -14.96
N ASP A 144 -13.25 -4.80 -14.22
CA ASP A 144 -12.13 -3.85 -14.27
C ASP A 144 -10.84 -4.56 -14.63
N PHE A 145 -10.07 -3.91 -15.49
CA PHE A 145 -8.70 -4.27 -15.80
C PHE A 145 -7.80 -3.07 -15.46
N SER A 146 -6.67 -3.33 -14.84
CA SER A 146 -5.65 -2.32 -14.64
C SER A 146 -4.26 -2.89 -14.80
N TYR A 147 -3.39 -2.09 -15.41
CA TYR A 147 -1.99 -2.43 -15.59
C TYR A 147 -1.13 -1.28 -15.08
N ARG A 148 -0.12 -1.62 -14.30
CA ARG A 148 0.89 -0.69 -13.79
C ARG A 148 2.26 -1.13 -14.27
N PHE A 149 2.99 -0.20 -14.83
CA PHE A 149 4.39 -0.35 -15.23
C PHE A 149 5.24 0.70 -14.52
N GLY A 150 6.37 0.30 -13.97
CA GLY A 150 7.23 1.19 -13.22
C GLY A 150 8.66 0.71 -13.13
N ASN A 151 9.52 1.63 -12.71
CA ASN A 151 10.92 1.36 -12.39
C ASN A 151 11.20 1.82 -10.97
N ARG A 152 11.92 0.98 -10.23
CA ARG A 152 12.44 1.29 -8.89
C ARG A 152 13.97 1.30 -8.96
N GLU A 153 14.57 2.38 -8.48
CA GLU A 153 16.03 2.57 -8.46
C GLU A 153 16.47 2.92 -7.05
N GLY A 154 17.48 2.24 -6.54
CA GLY A 154 18.08 2.50 -5.24
C GLY A 154 19.02 1.37 -4.81
N LEU A 155 19.87 1.62 -3.81
CA LEU A 155 20.79 0.62 -3.26
C LEU A 155 21.68 -0.06 -4.33
N ASN A 156 22.06 0.69 -5.39
CA ASN A 156 22.80 0.18 -6.56
C ASN A 156 22.05 -0.91 -7.36
N GLN A 157 20.74 -0.98 -7.20
CA GLN A 157 19.88 -1.90 -7.93
C GLN A 157 18.82 -1.13 -8.72
N LYS A 158 18.41 -1.74 -9.83
CA LYS A 158 17.33 -1.24 -10.68
C LYS A 158 16.38 -2.37 -10.95
N GLU A 159 15.12 -2.14 -10.65
CA GLU A 159 14.05 -3.11 -10.81
C GLU A 159 12.96 -2.56 -11.73
N THR A 160 12.38 -3.43 -12.53
CA THR A 160 11.18 -3.14 -13.31
C THR A 160 9.98 -3.78 -12.62
N ILE A 161 8.95 -2.98 -12.38
CA ILE A 161 7.72 -3.42 -11.73
C ILE A 161 6.62 -3.51 -12.78
N GLN A 162 5.96 -4.65 -12.83
CA GLN A 162 4.77 -4.86 -13.66
C GLN A 162 3.68 -5.50 -12.81
N ASN A 163 2.48 -4.93 -12.87
CA ASN A 163 1.35 -5.45 -12.13
C ASN A 163 0.09 -5.39 -13.01
N LEU A 164 -0.54 -6.54 -13.19
CA LEU A 164 -1.83 -6.68 -13.87
C LEU A 164 -2.88 -7.08 -12.85
N ASN A 165 -3.94 -6.30 -12.75
CA ASN A 165 -5.10 -6.62 -11.92
C ASN A 165 -6.34 -6.78 -12.77
N ILE A 166 -7.11 -7.81 -12.48
CA ILE A 166 -8.44 -8.07 -13.04
C ILE A 166 -9.39 -8.21 -11.86
N SER A 167 -10.46 -7.44 -11.86
CA SER A 167 -11.47 -7.53 -10.81
C SER A 167 -12.87 -7.60 -11.41
N ILE A 168 -13.73 -8.37 -10.77
CA ILE A 168 -15.13 -8.52 -11.12
C ILE A 168 -15.95 -8.18 -9.90
N SER A 169 -16.84 -7.19 -10.04
CA SER A 169 -17.82 -6.83 -9.02
C SER A 169 -19.21 -7.27 -9.51
N LEU A 170 -19.87 -8.09 -8.71
CA LEU A 170 -21.23 -8.56 -8.97
C LEU A 170 -22.15 -8.01 -7.90
N GLY A 171 -23.13 -7.25 -8.33
CA GLY A 171 -24.22 -6.76 -7.46
C GLY A 171 -25.45 -7.65 -7.63
N ASP A 172 -26.12 -7.96 -6.53
CA ASP A 172 -27.42 -8.64 -6.57
C ASP A 172 -28.43 -7.89 -5.69
N ILE A 173 -29.69 -7.89 -6.11
CA ILE A 173 -30.77 -7.27 -5.34
C ILE A 173 -31.47 -8.37 -4.53
N TRP A 174 -31.03 -8.56 -3.29
CA TRP A 174 -31.57 -9.58 -2.39
C TRP A 174 -32.96 -9.24 -1.82
N PHE A 175 -33.43 -7.99 -1.93
CA PHE A 175 -34.65 -7.50 -1.26
C PHE A 175 -35.58 -6.69 -2.16
N LEU A 176 -35.99 -7.23 -3.27
CA LEU A 176 -37.17 -6.72 -3.94
C LEU A 176 -38.44 -7.37 -3.30
N LYS A 177 -39.07 -6.62 -2.40
CA LYS A 177 -40.42 -6.98 -1.92
C LYS A 177 -41.33 -6.99 -3.15
N ARG A 178 -41.76 -8.19 -3.61
CA ARG A 178 -42.86 -8.31 -4.59
C ARG A 178 -44.06 -7.60 -4.02
N ARG A 179 -44.44 -6.48 -4.59
CA ARG A 179 -45.78 -5.92 -4.40
C ARG A 179 -46.71 -6.76 -5.25
N ASN A 180 -47.57 -7.53 -4.55
CA ASN A 180 -48.78 -8.09 -5.13
C ASN A 180 -49.81 -6.96 -5.31
#